data_f6164284ba1ca8334059b25a6de2df70
#
_entry.id   f6164284ba1ca8334059b25a6de2df70
#
_cell.length_a   1.000
_cell.length_b   1.000
_cell.length_c   1.000
_cell.angle_alpha   90.00
_cell.angle_beta   90.00
_cell.angle_gamma   90.00
#
_symmetry.space_group_name_H-M   'P 1'
#
loop_
_entity.id
_entity.type
_entity.pdbx_description
1 polymer ?
#
loop_
_entity_poly.entity_id
_entity_poly.type
_entity_poly.pdbx_seq_one_letter_code
_entity_poly.pdbx_strand_id
1 'polypeptide(L)'
;MAAAADKSKPYVPLAGVADDGWSKEEQATATCYCGAVQLAFSELKPTQGPGLIDRFVCHCTDCRKITASMFASNFIVADSYLRHLRGRETLKTFRQSRTTASGKAMTNFFCSECGTLMYRVGEAFPGHSILRIGTVDDFNLHETKLRPRIEQYTKDRVGWLCSAVGVKQVEGSAYSPKSRAATKGAL
;
A
#
# COMPACT_ATOMS: atom_id res chain seq x y z
N MET A 1 3.87 27.85 18.13
CA MET A 1 4.04 26.83 17.07
C MET A 1 4.46 25.55 17.75
N ALA A 2 3.68 24.48 17.65
CA ALA A 2 4.10 23.16 18.15
C ALA A 2 5.34 22.75 17.34
N ALA A 3 6.41 22.31 18.03
CA ALA A 3 7.60 21.75 17.38
C ALA A 3 7.16 20.63 16.47
N ALA A 4 7.65 20.60 15.22
CA ALA A 4 7.38 19.52 14.30
C ALA A 4 7.86 18.22 14.96
N ALA A 5 6.96 17.24 15.10
CA ALA A 5 7.31 15.95 15.71
C ALA A 5 8.47 15.32 14.93
N ASP A 6 9.43 14.75 15.63
CA ASP A 6 10.58 14.06 15.05
C ASP A 6 10.13 12.79 14.33
N LYS A 7 10.00 12.91 13.01
CA LYS A 7 9.54 11.80 12.14
C LYS A 7 10.62 10.74 11.85
N SER A 8 11.81 10.90 12.38
CA SER A 8 12.89 9.90 12.28
C SER A 8 12.71 8.72 13.25
N LYS A 9 11.88 8.89 14.28
CA LYS A 9 11.57 7.86 15.27
C LYS A 9 10.21 7.23 14.98
N PRO A 10 10.01 5.94 15.34
CA PRO A 10 8.69 5.31 15.26
C PRO A 10 7.64 6.07 16.07
N TYR A 11 6.45 6.21 15.49
CA TYR A 11 5.26 6.69 16.17
C TYR A 11 4.12 5.71 15.92
N VAL A 12 3.85 4.86 16.91
CA VAL A 12 2.83 3.81 16.87
C VAL A 12 1.69 4.21 17.83
N PRO A 13 0.73 5.02 17.36
CA PRO A 13 -0.45 5.37 18.16
C PRO A 13 -1.40 4.18 18.26
N LEU A 14 -2.27 4.19 19.26
CA LEU A 14 -3.42 3.29 19.26
C LEU A 14 -4.34 3.64 18.08
N ALA A 15 -4.36 2.77 17.08
CA ALA A 15 -5.17 2.92 15.88
C ALA A 15 -5.95 1.63 15.63
N GLY A 16 -7.26 1.66 15.90
CA GLY A 16 -8.07 0.46 15.97
C GLY A 16 -8.07 -0.12 17.39
N VAL A 17 -8.12 -1.45 17.50
CA VAL A 17 -8.28 -2.17 18.78
C VAL A 17 -6.97 -2.86 19.24
N ALA A 18 -6.00 -3.00 18.32
CA ALA A 18 -4.71 -3.61 18.64
C ALA A 18 -3.66 -2.55 19.02
N ASP A 19 -2.88 -2.83 20.04
CA ASP A 19 -1.84 -1.95 20.60
C ASP A 19 -0.42 -2.56 20.54
N ASP A 20 -0.27 -3.66 19.80
CA ASP A 20 0.97 -4.43 19.70
C ASP A 20 1.72 -4.26 18.38
N GLY A 21 1.42 -3.19 17.64
CA GLY A 21 2.18 -2.76 16.47
C GLY A 21 3.60 -2.31 16.85
N TRP A 22 4.53 -2.50 15.92
CA TRP A 22 5.92 -2.08 16.11
C TRP A 22 6.61 -1.68 14.80
N SER A 23 7.67 -0.90 14.96
CA SER A 23 8.61 -0.54 13.89
C SER A 23 10.03 -0.59 14.45
N LYS A 24 10.92 -1.34 13.83
CA LYS A 24 12.30 -1.55 14.28
C LYS A 24 13.22 -1.62 13.08
N GLU A 25 14.27 -0.81 13.10
CA GLU A 25 15.33 -0.78 12.08
C GLU A 25 14.83 -0.80 10.63
N GLU A 26 14.59 -1.99 10.08
CA GLU A 26 14.22 -2.22 8.68
C GLU A 26 12.89 -2.94 8.53
N GLN A 27 12.15 -3.15 9.62
CA GLN A 27 10.87 -3.85 9.61
C GLN A 27 9.81 -3.08 10.38
N ALA A 28 8.58 -3.17 9.87
CA ALA A 28 7.42 -2.62 10.55
C ALA A 28 6.23 -3.56 10.39
N THR A 29 5.23 -3.34 11.24
CA THR A 29 3.98 -4.10 11.18
C THR A 29 2.87 -3.32 10.50
N ALA A 30 1.92 -4.09 9.97
CA ALA A 30 0.64 -3.63 9.45
C ALA A 30 -0.46 -4.50 10.04
N THR A 31 -1.37 -3.89 10.78
CA THR A 31 -2.39 -4.59 11.56
C THR A 31 -3.79 -4.21 11.09
N CYS A 32 -4.72 -5.16 11.06
CA CYS A 32 -6.12 -4.87 10.79
C CYS A 32 -6.77 -4.15 11.98
N TYR A 33 -7.90 -3.50 11.74
CA TYR A 33 -8.58 -2.69 12.76
C TYR A 33 -8.84 -3.45 14.07
N CYS A 34 -9.25 -4.72 14.02
CA CYS A 34 -9.54 -5.53 15.22
C CYS A 34 -8.32 -6.26 15.80
N GLY A 35 -7.15 -6.19 15.14
CA GLY A 35 -5.94 -6.88 15.59
C GLY A 35 -5.84 -8.36 15.23
N ALA A 36 -6.88 -8.98 14.68
CA ALA A 36 -6.87 -10.41 14.34
C ALA A 36 -5.82 -10.78 13.29
N VAL A 37 -5.52 -9.87 12.36
CA VAL A 37 -4.52 -10.06 11.31
C VAL A 37 -3.37 -9.08 11.50
N GLN A 38 -2.14 -9.58 11.57
CA GLN A 38 -0.93 -8.75 11.60
C GLN A 38 0.11 -9.28 10.62
N LEU A 39 0.65 -8.38 9.84
CA LEU A 39 1.73 -8.61 8.88
C LEU A 39 3.00 -7.91 9.34
N ALA A 40 4.16 -8.46 9.02
CA ALA A 40 5.42 -7.74 9.07
C ALA A 40 5.99 -7.63 7.65
N PHE A 41 6.53 -6.48 7.32
CA PHE A 41 7.20 -6.22 6.05
C PHE A 41 8.55 -5.57 6.30
N SER A 42 9.50 -5.80 5.40
CA SER A 42 10.80 -5.16 5.50
C SER A 42 10.84 -3.88 4.69
N GLU A 43 11.32 -2.83 5.37
CA GLU A 43 11.67 -1.56 4.76
C GLU A 43 13.09 -1.64 4.26
N LEU A 44 13.53 -1.96 3.24
CA LEU A 44 14.94 -2.20 2.92
C LEU A 44 15.80 -0.97 2.78
N LYS A 45 17.04 -1.10 3.22
CA LYS A 45 18.17 -0.28 2.75
C LYS A 45 18.49 -0.59 1.29
N PRO A 46 18.90 0.42 0.50
CA PRO A 46 19.24 0.24 -0.93
C PRO A 46 20.31 -0.82 -1.23
N THR A 47 21.05 -1.28 -0.22
CA THR A 47 22.20 -2.17 -0.37
C THR A 47 21.88 -3.67 -0.37
N GLN A 48 20.64 -4.07 -0.04
CA GLN A 48 20.27 -5.49 0.07
C GLN A 48 19.16 -5.95 -0.88
N GLY A 49 18.80 -5.11 -1.85
CA GLY A 49 17.71 -5.39 -2.80
C GLY A 49 16.32 -4.94 -2.29
N PRO A 50 15.33 -4.83 -3.19
CA PRO A 50 14.11 -4.08 -2.90
C PRO A 50 13.03 -4.92 -2.22
N GLY A 51 12.90 -4.87 -0.90
CA GLY A 51 11.69 -5.33 -0.23
C GLY A 51 10.52 -4.38 -0.54
N LEU A 52 10.71 -3.09 -0.28
CA LEU A 52 9.79 -2.03 -0.71
C LEU A 52 10.08 -1.66 -2.17
N ILE A 53 9.18 -2.04 -3.06
CA ILE A 53 9.32 -1.81 -4.51
C ILE A 53 8.82 -0.42 -4.90
N ASP A 54 7.63 -0.04 -4.42
CA ASP A 54 7.01 1.23 -4.77
C ASP A 54 5.89 1.64 -3.78
N ARG A 55 5.45 2.91 -3.85
CA ARG A 55 4.34 3.46 -3.08
C ARG A 55 3.57 4.48 -3.93
N PHE A 56 2.24 4.41 -3.89
CA PHE A 56 1.40 5.19 -4.79
C PHE A 56 -0.02 5.39 -4.24
N VAL A 57 -0.65 6.46 -4.70
CA VAL A 57 -2.09 6.67 -4.62
C VAL A 57 -2.73 6.18 -5.92
N CYS A 58 -3.88 5.53 -5.83
CA CYS A 58 -4.66 5.07 -6.97
C CYS A 58 -6.10 5.57 -6.90
N HIS A 59 -6.51 6.33 -7.91
CA HIS A 59 -7.86 6.90 -8.03
C HIS A 59 -8.81 6.05 -8.89
N CYS A 60 -8.36 4.90 -9.44
CA CYS A 60 -9.23 4.10 -10.32
C CYS A 60 -10.51 3.66 -9.61
N THR A 61 -11.55 3.43 -10.39
CA THR A 61 -12.88 3.07 -9.88
C THR A 61 -12.88 1.82 -8.99
N ASP A 62 -12.07 0.82 -9.31
CA ASP A 62 -11.90 -0.38 -8.50
C ASP A 62 -11.29 -0.08 -7.13
N CYS A 63 -10.23 0.72 -7.09
CA CYS A 63 -9.60 1.12 -5.84
C CYS A 63 -10.55 1.92 -4.96
N ARG A 64 -11.29 2.87 -5.54
CA ARG A 64 -12.30 3.64 -4.82
C ARG A 64 -13.39 2.73 -4.25
N LYS A 65 -13.89 1.78 -5.04
CA LYS A 65 -14.99 0.91 -4.62
C LYS A 65 -14.55 -0.06 -3.52
N ILE A 66 -13.40 -0.73 -3.69
CA ILE A 66 -12.94 -1.76 -2.76
C ILE A 66 -12.47 -1.20 -1.40
N THR A 67 -12.03 0.06 -1.38
CA THR A 67 -11.63 0.73 -0.13
C THR A 67 -12.74 1.58 0.49
N ALA A 68 -13.90 1.70 -0.18
CA ALA A 68 -14.97 2.61 0.22
C ALA A 68 -14.47 4.05 0.46
N SER A 69 -13.49 4.49 -0.33
CA SER A 69 -12.84 5.80 -0.24
C SER A 69 -12.68 6.42 -1.63
N MET A 70 -12.26 7.68 -1.72
CA MET A 70 -12.03 8.33 -3.01
C MET A 70 -10.71 7.95 -3.67
N PHE A 71 -9.85 7.22 -2.97
CA PHE A 71 -8.59 6.66 -3.47
C PHE A 71 -8.14 5.50 -2.59
N ALA A 72 -7.12 4.78 -3.06
CA ALA A 72 -6.37 3.84 -2.23
C ALA A 72 -4.92 4.30 -2.11
N SER A 73 -4.38 4.36 -0.90
CA SER A 73 -2.96 4.53 -0.62
C SER A 73 -2.30 3.16 -0.51
N ASN A 74 -1.25 2.94 -1.29
CA ASN A 74 -0.68 1.61 -1.49
C ASN A 74 0.83 1.63 -1.45
N PHE A 75 1.42 0.51 -1.02
CA PHE A 75 2.83 0.22 -1.26
C PHE A 75 3.00 -1.23 -1.75
N ILE A 76 4.04 -1.48 -2.52
CA ILE A 76 4.34 -2.77 -3.11
C ILE A 76 5.55 -3.36 -2.41
N VAL A 77 5.42 -4.60 -1.95
CA VAL A 77 6.48 -5.36 -1.29
C VAL A 77 6.70 -6.66 -2.06
N ALA A 78 7.95 -7.07 -2.24
CA ALA A 78 8.25 -8.40 -2.72
C ALA A 78 7.80 -9.44 -1.69
N ASP A 79 7.17 -10.53 -2.14
CA ASP A 79 6.54 -11.53 -1.26
C ASP A 79 7.54 -12.17 -0.29
N SER A 80 8.83 -12.27 -0.67
CA SER A 80 9.91 -12.75 0.19
C SER A 80 10.18 -11.88 1.42
N TYR A 81 9.67 -10.64 1.41
CA TYR A 81 9.82 -9.65 2.48
C TYR A 81 8.51 -9.36 3.24
N LEU A 82 7.47 -10.16 2.97
CA LEU A 82 6.19 -10.10 3.66
C LEU A 82 5.98 -11.36 4.49
N ARG A 83 5.69 -11.21 5.77
CA ARG A 83 5.40 -12.31 6.69
C ARG A 83 4.06 -12.10 7.37
N HIS A 84 3.29 -13.15 7.52
CA HIS A 84 2.12 -13.16 8.40
C HIS A 84 2.59 -13.49 9.81
N LEU A 85 2.40 -12.56 10.74
CA LEU A 85 2.72 -12.77 12.16
C LEU A 85 1.57 -13.51 12.84
N ARG A 86 0.31 -13.18 12.46
CA ARG A 86 -0.89 -13.86 12.92
C ARG A 86 -2.06 -13.67 11.94
N GLY A 87 -3.09 -14.50 12.09
CA GLY A 87 -4.37 -14.34 11.43
C GLY A 87 -4.36 -14.63 9.92
N ARG A 88 -3.43 -15.44 9.43
CA ARG A 88 -3.43 -15.86 8.02
C ARG A 88 -4.70 -16.63 7.68
N GLU A 89 -5.18 -17.46 8.58
CA GLU A 89 -6.44 -18.24 8.51
C GLU A 89 -7.69 -17.36 8.60
N THR A 90 -7.58 -16.19 9.21
CA THR A 90 -8.64 -15.20 9.35
C THR A 90 -8.83 -14.36 8.07
N LEU A 91 -7.90 -14.44 7.12
CA LEU A 91 -8.03 -13.73 5.85
C LEU A 91 -9.05 -14.41 4.94
N LYS A 92 -10.00 -13.62 4.44
CA LYS A 92 -10.88 -13.98 3.32
C LYS A 92 -10.39 -13.33 2.04
N THR A 93 -10.78 -13.91 0.91
CA THR A 93 -10.34 -13.43 -0.40
C THR A 93 -11.52 -13.11 -1.30
N PHE A 94 -11.33 -12.10 -2.14
CA PHE A 94 -12.18 -11.81 -3.28
C PHE A 94 -11.33 -11.65 -4.53
N ARG A 95 -11.56 -12.49 -5.53
CA ARG A 95 -10.80 -12.52 -6.78
C ARG A 95 -11.70 -12.19 -7.96
N GLN A 96 -11.21 -11.31 -8.84
CA GLN A 96 -11.89 -10.95 -10.08
C GLN A 96 -10.91 -10.46 -11.15
N SER A 97 -11.33 -10.47 -12.43
CA SER A 97 -10.56 -9.96 -13.57
C SER A 97 -11.38 -9.05 -14.51
N ARG A 98 -12.69 -8.87 -14.23
CA ARG A 98 -13.64 -8.21 -15.12
C ARG A 98 -13.35 -6.72 -15.36
N THR A 99 -12.80 -6.04 -14.37
CA THR A 99 -12.56 -4.58 -14.39
C THR A 99 -11.08 -4.21 -14.41
N THR A 100 -10.19 -5.20 -14.33
CA THR A 100 -8.75 -4.95 -14.33
C THR A 100 -8.27 -4.52 -15.71
N ALA A 101 -7.53 -3.41 -15.81
CA ALA A 101 -7.02 -2.91 -17.08
C ALA A 101 -6.06 -3.88 -17.80
N SER A 102 -5.49 -4.84 -17.10
CA SER A 102 -4.61 -5.87 -17.64
C SER A 102 -5.34 -7.12 -18.13
N GLY A 103 -6.65 -7.27 -17.82
CA GLY A 103 -7.41 -8.51 -18.04
C GLY A 103 -6.97 -9.68 -17.13
N LYS A 104 -5.93 -9.49 -16.30
CA LYS A 104 -5.44 -10.49 -15.35
C LYS A 104 -6.16 -10.36 -14.02
N ALA A 105 -6.29 -11.46 -13.30
CA ALA A 105 -7.02 -11.44 -12.03
C ALA A 105 -6.26 -10.67 -10.94
N MET A 106 -7.06 -10.04 -10.07
CA MET A 106 -6.65 -9.38 -8.85
C MET A 106 -7.35 -10.07 -7.67
N THR A 107 -6.58 -10.57 -6.72
CA THR A 107 -7.09 -11.17 -5.49
C THR A 107 -6.88 -10.20 -4.33
N ASN A 108 -7.94 -9.83 -3.66
CA ASN A 108 -7.92 -8.97 -2.47
C ASN A 108 -8.02 -9.84 -1.23
N PHE A 109 -7.24 -9.52 -0.20
CA PHE A 109 -7.19 -10.20 1.08
C PHE A 109 -7.65 -9.25 2.18
N PHE A 110 -8.67 -9.64 2.92
CA PHE A 110 -9.26 -8.81 3.97
C PHE A 110 -9.55 -9.64 5.23
N CYS A 111 -9.50 -8.98 6.37
CA CYS A 111 -9.83 -9.62 7.64
C CYS A 111 -11.31 -10.01 7.67
N SER A 112 -11.64 -11.27 8.00
CA SER A 112 -13.03 -11.73 8.08
C SER A 112 -13.79 -11.16 9.27
N GLU A 113 -13.08 -10.72 10.31
CA GLU A 113 -13.69 -10.19 11.54
C GLU A 113 -14.09 -8.71 11.39
N CYS A 114 -13.21 -7.87 10.83
CA CYS A 114 -13.44 -6.43 10.77
C CYS A 114 -13.51 -5.87 9.33
N GLY A 115 -13.30 -6.69 8.31
CA GLY A 115 -13.37 -6.26 6.91
C GLY A 115 -12.17 -5.43 6.44
N THR A 116 -11.17 -5.16 7.26
CA THR A 116 -10.00 -4.38 6.85
C THR A 116 -9.31 -5.04 5.66
N LEU A 117 -9.19 -4.29 4.55
CA LEU A 117 -8.47 -4.74 3.36
C LEU A 117 -6.96 -4.60 3.60
N MET A 118 -6.29 -5.73 3.81
CA MET A 118 -4.87 -5.76 4.16
C MET A 118 -3.96 -5.60 2.93
N TYR A 119 -4.15 -6.45 1.94
CA TYR A 119 -3.33 -6.41 0.72
C TYR A 119 -4.06 -7.06 -0.45
N ARG A 120 -3.47 -6.92 -1.62
CA ARG A 120 -3.91 -7.62 -2.82
C ARG A 120 -2.72 -8.16 -3.62
N VAL A 121 -2.98 -9.20 -4.39
CA VAL A 121 -2.01 -9.83 -5.30
C VAL A 121 -2.59 -9.83 -6.70
N GLY A 122 -1.81 -9.40 -7.68
CA GLY A 122 -2.20 -9.37 -9.08
C GLY A 122 -1.43 -10.37 -9.92
N GLU A 123 -2.11 -11.17 -10.72
CA GLU A 123 -1.45 -12.11 -11.65
C GLU A 123 -0.55 -11.41 -12.69
N ALA A 124 -0.76 -10.12 -12.92
CA ALA A 124 0.10 -9.31 -13.78
C ALA A 124 1.47 -9.00 -13.14
N PHE A 125 1.61 -9.20 -11.84
CA PHE A 125 2.81 -8.85 -11.05
C PHE A 125 3.12 -9.96 -10.05
N PRO A 126 3.54 -11.16 -10.52
CA PRO A 126 3.85 -12.28 -9.64
C PRO A 126 5.01 -11.94 -8.71
N GLY A 127 5.00 -12.54 -7.52
CA GLY A 127 6.03 -12.30 -6.49
C GLY A 127 5.92 -10.96 -5.75
N HIS A 128 4.79 -10.26 -5.89
CA HIS A 128 4.58 -8.95 -5.28
C HIS A 128 3.21 -8.84 -4.62
N SER A 129 3.19 -8.35 -3.39
CA SER A 129 1.99 -7.98 -2.65
C SER A 129 1.83 -6.47 -2.59
N ILE A 130 0.59 -5.99 -2.78
CA ILE A 130 0.24 -4.56 -2.72
C ILE A 130 -0.52 -4.32 -1.42
N LEU A 131 0.16 -3.78 -0.43
CA LEU A 131 -0.39 -3.50 0.89
C LEU A 131 -1.04 -2.12 0.95
N ARG A 132 -1.83 -1.88 2.00
CA ARG A 132 -2.48 -0.59 2.26
C ARG A 132 -1.65 0.21 3.26
N ILE A 133 -1.29 1.44 2.90
CA ILE A 133 -0.49 2.31 3.79
C ILE A 133 -1.24 2.56 5.10
N GLY A 134 -2.55 2.75 5.05
CA GLY A 134 -3.37 3.01 6.23
C GLY A 134 -3.47 1.85 7.25
N THR A 135 -2.94 0.65 6.93
CA THR A 135 -2.86 -0.46 7.91
C THR A 135 -1.51 -0.54 8.63
N VAL A 136 -0.54 0.28 8.23
CA VAL A 136 0.80 0.30 8.85
C VAL A 136 0.72 0.97 10.20
N ASP A 137 1.29 0.33 11.22
CA ASP A 137 1.14 0.74 12.62
C ASP A 137 2.02 1.96 12.98
N ASP A 138 3.19 2.10 12.33
CA ASP A 138 4.04 3.28 12.49
C ASP A 138 3.59 4.42 11.56
N PHE A 139 2.92 5.41 12.11
CA PHE A 139 2.38 6.54 11.36
C PHE A 139 3.45 7.47 10.79
N ASN A 140 4.66 7.50 11.38
CA ASN A 140 5.74 8.28 10.78
C ASN A 140 6.21 7.69 9.45
N LEU A 141 6.02 6.39 9.21
CA LEU A 141 6.28 5.79 7.91
C LEU A 141 5.33 6.31 6.81
N HIS A 142 4.07 6.63 7.14
CA HIS A 142 3.12 7.21 6.18
C HIS A 142 3.62 8.52 5.59
N GLU A 143 4.33 9.30 6.38
CA GLU A 143 4.85 10.62 6.05
C GLU A 143 6.27 10.58 5.47
N THR A 144 6.99 9.47 5.65
CA THR A 144 8.39 9.32 5.28
C THR A 144 8.59 8.25 4.21
N LYS A 145 9.00 7.05 4.58
CA LYS A 145 9.36 5.98 3.66
C LYS A 145 8.20 5.48 2.80
N LEU A 146 6.98 5.49 3.32
CA LEU A 146 5.78 5.07 2.60
C LEU A 146 5.01 6.23 1.97
N ARG A 147 5.49 7.48 2.10
CA ARG A 147 4.87 8.61 1.41
C ARG A 147 4.76 8.31 -0.08
N PRO A 148 3.57 8.38 -0.68
CA PRO A 148 3.38 8.11 -2.10
C PRO A 148 4.27 8.98 -2.98
N ARG A 149 4.89 8.40 -4.00
CA ARG A 149 5.67 9.13 -5.01
C ARG A 149 4.96 9.25 -6.35
N ILE A 150 3.85 8.54 -6.51
CA ILE A 150 3.04 8.53 -7.72
C ILE A 150 1.56 8.61 -7.31
N GLU A 151 0.79 9.45 -8.01
CA GLU A 151 -0.66 9.33 -8.12
C GLU A 151 -1.01 8.82 -9.50
N GLN A 152 -1.76 7.73 -9.57
CA GLN A 152 -2.17 7.12 -10.83
C GLN A 152 -3.69 7.11 -10.98
N TYR A 153 -4.16 7.05 -12.24
CA TYR A 153 -5.56 7.21 -12.62
C TYR A 153 -6.11 8.57 -12.19
N THR A 154 -5.32 9.63 -12.36
CA THR A 154 -5.68 10.98 -11.95
C THR A 154 -6.87 11.56 -12.74
N LYS A 155 -7.17 11.01 -13.93
CA LYS A 155 -8.39 11.33 -14.69
C LYS A 155 -9.68 10.95 -13.92
N ASP A 156 -9.60 9.99 -13.00
CA ASP A 156 -10.72 9.50 -12.20
C ASP A 156 -10.77 10.14 -10.79
N ARG A 157 -9.82 11.03 -10.48
CA ARG A 157 -9.79 11.77 -9.21
C ARG A 157 -11.00 12.68 -9.10
N VAL A 158 -11.68 12.67 -7.95
CA VAL A 158 -12.81 13.58 -7.70
C VAL A 158 -12.36 15.04 -7.66
N GLY A 159 -13.17 15.94 -8.18
CA GLY A 159 -12.78 17.35 -8.39
C GLY A 159 -12.49 18.14 -7.12
N TRP A 160 -12.99 17.71 -5.95
CA TRP A 160 -12.73 18.38 -4.67
C TRP A 160 -11.45 17.89 -3.97
N LEU A 161 -10.75 16.87 -4.50
CA LEU A 161 -9.51 16.35 -3.94
C LEU A 161 -8.31 16.88 -4.73
N CYS A 162 -7.47 17.65 -4.06
CA CYS A 162 -6.25 18.20 -4.65
C CYS A 162 -5.18 17.11 -4.84
N SER A 163 -4.30 17.31 -5.83
CA SER A 163 -3.11 16.47 -6.01
C SER A 163 -2.12 16.64 -4.85
N ALA A 164 -1.44 15.57 -4.48
CA ALA A 164 -0.37 15.64 -3.51
C ALA A 164 0.83 16.43 -4.08
N VAL A 165 1.34 17.39 -3.30
CA VAL A 165 2.46 18.25 -3.71
C VAL A 165 3.73 17.44 -3.89
N GLY A 166 4.41 17.63 -5.03
CA GLY A 166 5.68 16.97 -5.34
C GLY A 166 5.55 15.49 -5.74
N VAL A 167 4.31 15.01 -6.00
CA VAL A 167 4.04 13.63 -6.38
C VAL A 167 3.77 13.56 -7.89
N LYS A 168 4.40 12.59 -8.56
CA LYS A 168 4.21 12.36 -10.00
C LYS A 168 2.75 12.01 -10.31
N GLN A 169 2.14 12.73 -11.24
CA GLN A 169 0.76 12.52 -11.68
C GLN A 169 0.72 11.69 -12.97
N VAL A 170 -0.12 10.63 -13.02
CA VAL A 170 -0.29 9.77 -14.19
C VAL A 170 -1.78 9.53 -14.44
N GLU A 171 -2.28 9.85 -15.62
CA GLU A 171 -3.71 9.73 -15.97
C GLU A 171 -4.22 8.28 -15.98
N GLY A 172 -3.37 7.32 -16.32
CA GLY A 172 -3.68 5.89 -16.32
C GLY A 172 -2.84 5.10 -15.32
N SER A 173 -2.51 3.85 -15.65
CA SER A 173 -1.63 3.01 -14.85
C SER A 173 -0.17 3.41 -15.00
N ALA A 174 0.51 3.67 -13.89
CA ALA A 174 1.95 3.89 -13.87
C ALA A 174 2.77 2.61 -14.18
N TYR A 175 2.12 1.45 -14.15
CA TYR A 175 2.76 0.13 -14.31
C TYR A 175 2.39 -0.58 -15.60
N SER A 176 1.73 0.10 -16.53
CA SER A 176 1.41 -0.47 -17.85
C SER A 176 2.70 -0.67 -18.69
N PRO A 177 2.70 -1.59 -19.67
CA PRO A 177 3.84 -1.75 -20.58
C PRO A 177 4.22 -0.44 -21.29
N LYS A 178 3.24 0.39 -21.66
CA LYS A 178 3.45 1.70 -22.28
C LYS A 178 4.15 2.69 -21.35
N SER A 179 3.81 2.70 -20.07
CA SER A 179 4.45 3.59 -19.07
C SER A 179 5.86 3.16 -18.69
N ARG A 180 6.16 1.85 -18.77
CA ARG A 180 7.51 1.30 -18.54
C ARG A 180 8.50 1.65 -19.66
N ALA A 181 8.02 1.75 -20.90
CA ALA A 181 8.86 2.18 -22.03
C ALA A 181 9.30 3.64 -21.92
N ALA A 182 8.42 4.52 -21.43
CA ALA A 182 8.72 5.94 -21.23
C ALA A 182 9.76 6.23 -20.14
N THR A 183 9.92 5.33 -19.16
CA THR A 183 10.91 5.48 -18.07
C THR A 183 12.30 4.94 -18.41
N LYS A 184 12.43 4.07 -19.42
CA LYS A 184 13.73 3.55 -19.87
C LYS A 184 14.48 4.49 -20.82
N GLY A 185 13.85 5.54 -21.31
CA GLY A 185 14.45 6.55 -22.19
C GLY A 185 14.92 7.83 -21.48
N ALA A 186 14.90 7.87 -20.15
CA ALA A 186 15.27 9.03 -19.33
C ALA A 186 16.34 8.66 -18.28
N LEU A 187 17.39 7.95 -18.70
CA LEU A 187 18.66 7.78 -17.97
C LEU A 187 19.79 8.24 -18.86
#